data_4a313cf6f37a1b99b04995323e18892b
#
_entry.id   4a313cf6f37a1b99b04995323e18892b
#
_cell.length_a   1.000
_cell.length_b   1.000
_cell.length_c   1.000
_cell.angle_alpha   90.00
_cell.angle_beta   90.00
_cell.angle_gamma   90.00
#
_symmetry.space_group_name_H-M   'P 1'
#
loop_
_entity.id
_entity.type
_entity.pdbx_description
1 polymer ?
#
loop_
_entity_poly.entity_id
_entity_poly.type
_entity_poly.pdbx_seq_one_letter_code
_entity_poly.pdbx_strand_id
1 'polypeptide(L)'
;MERMKQFIKTTSAIILLTTFACTNSEAEKEIIALKAEIALLKKNEGTVMDPVSEKREEIIERYNSGEKKLVVTYAGSGSYEFVSKRMTYYANGQIKEEENYQNSELHGDYREYYKNGQISVKCSYNEGKKNGEFFEFYHDGVVWEHGYFTNGDYDGEYTTYFIDGKIKSYELYKKGDRIEAIWYDNKGNIEYQN
;
A
#
# COMPACT_ATOMS: atom_id res chain seq x y z
N MET A 1 4.32 28.88 -3.59
CA MET A 1 2.94 29.41 -3.71
C MET A 1 2.59 29.84 -5.14
N GLU A 2 3.44 30.56 -5.87
CA GLU A 2 3.19 30.93 -7.27
C GLU A 2 3.11 29.74 -8.24
N ARG A 3 3.98 28.72 -8.12
CA ARG A 3 3.97 27.51 -8.97
C ARG A 3 2.69 26.70 -8.86
N MET A 4 2.11 26.63 -7.67
CA MET A 4 0.84 25.93 -7.45
C MET A 4 -0.36 26.68 -8.02
N LYS A 5 -0.30 28.02 -8.02
CA LYS A 5 -1.29 28.88 -8.70
C LYS A 5 -1.23 28.77 -10.22
N GLN A 6 -0.04 28.50 -10.77
CA GLN A 6 0.17 28.31 -12.20
C GLN A 6 -0.34 26.93 -12.65
N PHE A 7 -0.15 25.89 -11.84
CA PHE A 7 -0.67 24.54 -12.09
C PHE A 7 -2.23 24.51 -12.08
N ILE A 8 -2.86 25.23 -11.13
CA ILE A 8 -4.33 25.35 -11.06
C ILE A 8 -4.89 26.14 -12.25
N LYS A 9 -4.15 27.14 -12.76
CA LYS A 9 -4.57 27.89 -13.96
C LYS A 9 -4.51 27.03 -15.22
N THR A 10 -3.49 26.16 -15.37
CA THR A 10 -3.36 25.26 -16.53
C THR A 10 -4.40 24.15 -16.55
N THR A 11 -4.73 23.55 -15.41
CA THR A 11 -5.80 22.53 -15.32
C THR A 11 -7.19 23.11 -15.53
N SER A 12 -7.48 24.31 -15.00
CA SER A 12 -8.75 25.00 -15.25
C SER A 12 -8.92 25.43 -16.71
N ALA A 13 -7.84 25.83 -17.39
CA ALA A 13 -7.89 26.17 -18.81
C ALA A 13 -8.17 24.95 -19.70
N ILE A 14 -7.65 23.76 -19.36
CA ILE A 14 -7.89 22.51 -20.12
C ILE A 14 -9.37 22.06 -19.98
N ILE A 15 -9.98 22.23 -18.81
CA ILE A 15 -11.39 21.86 -18.57
C ILE A 15 -12.34 22.81 -19.29
N LEU A 16 -12.02 24.12 -19.40
CA LEU A 16 -12.84 25.08 -20.17
C LEU A 16 -12.78 24.83 -21.69
N LEU A 17 -11.67 24.28 -22.19
CA LEU A 17 -11.47 24.03 -23.62
C LEU A 17 -12.31 22.87 -24.20
N THR A 18 -12.83 21.98 -23.36
CA THR A 18 -13.66 20.83 -23.81
C THR A 18 -15.17 21.15 -23.91
N THR A 19 -15.63 22.27 -23.36
CA THR A 19 -17.05 22.62 -23.32
C THR A 19 -17.47 23.70 -24.31
N PHE A 20 -16.54 24.34 -25.06
CA PHE A 20 -16.83 25.45 -25.97
C PHE A 20 -16.45 25.19 -27.43
N ALA A 21 -16.65 23.99 -27.91
CA ALA A 21 -16.46 23.67 -29.33
C ALA A 21 -17.75 23.93 -30.13
N CYS A 22 -18.11 25.22 -30.27
CA CYS A 22 -18.98 25.64 -31.37
C CYS A 22 -18.76 27.15 -31.67
N THR A 23 -18.27 27.42 -32.88
CA THR A 23 -18.33 28.68 -33.61
C THR A 23 -17.56 29.88 -33.11
N ASN A 24 -16.24 29.98 -33.35
CA ASN A 24 -15.60 31.22 -33.81
C ASN A 24 -14.13 30.97 -34.23
N SER A 25 -13.73 31.48 -35.41
CA SER A 25 -12.35 31.33 -35.94
C SER A 25 -11.28 31.98 -35.05
N GLU A 26 -11.65 32.91 -34.16
CA GLU A 26 -10.75 33.52 -33.18
C GLU A 26 -10.51 32.59 -31.98
N ALA A 27 -11.55 31.90 -31.49
CA ALA A 27 -11.40 30.92 -30.42
C ALA A 27 -10.51 29.74 -30.82
N GLU A 28 -10.57 29.30 -32.10
CA GLU A 28 -9.66 28.27 -32.63
C GLU A 28 -8.21 28.74 -32.66
N LYS A 29 -7.95 30.00 -33.02
CA LYS A 29 -6.60 30.58 -33.00
C LYS A 29 -6.04 30.68 -31.57
N GLU A 30 -6.88 31.07 -30.61
CA GLU A 30 -6.51 31.15 -29.21
C GLU A 30 -6.21 29.76 -28.61
N ILE A 31 -6.99 28.74 -28.98
CA ILE A 31 -6.77 27.35 -28.65
C ILE A 31 -5.45 26.82 -29.21
N ILE A 32 -5.11 27.16 -30.45
CA ILE A 32 -3.86 26.76 -31.10
C ILE A 32 -2.67 27.46 -30.41
N ALA A 33 -2.79 28.74 -30.07
CA ALA A 33 -1.76 29.49 -29.35
C ALA A 33 -1.53 28.93 -27.94
N LEU A 34 -2.59 28.65 -27.18
CA LEU A 34 -2.51 28.02 -25.85
C LEU A 34 -1.91 26.61 -25.90
N LYS A 35 -2.25 25.82 -26.92
CA LYS A 35 -1.62 24.49 -27.11
C LYS A 35 -0.13 24.60 -27.42
N ALA A 36 0.27 25.59 -28.22
CA ALA A 36 1.67 25.85 -28.52
C ALA A 36 2.45 26.33 -27.27
N GLU A 37 1.83 27.19 -26.44
CA GLU A 37 2.42 27.67 -25.20
C GLU A 37 2.55 26.52 -24.16
N ILE A 38 1.54 25.66 -24.02
CA ILE A 38 1.59 24.45 -23.20
C ILE A 38 2.67 23.48 -23.71
N ALA A 39 2.84 23.33 -25.03
CA ALA A 39 3.89 22.50 -25.60
C ALA A 39 5.29 23.10 -25.36
N LEU A 40 5.42 24.43 -25.39
CA LEU A 40 6.65 25.13 -25.08
C LEU A 40 7.01 25.07 -23.60
N LEU A 41 6.02 25.20 -22.72
CA LEU A 41 6.17 25.02 -21.27
C LEU A 41 6.59 23.58 -20.94
N LYS A 42 5.98 22.58 -21.57
CA LYS A 42 6.39 21.17 -21.44
C LYS A 42 7.79 20.88 -22.00
N LYS A 43 8.24 21.62 -22.98
CA LYS A 43 9.59 21.50 -23.59
C LYS A 43 10.65 22.25 -22.79
N ASN A 44 10.27 23.35 -22.11
CA ASN A 44 11.14 24.12 -21.21
C ASN A 44 11.15 23.60 -19.77
N GLU A 45 10.14 22.86 -19.37
CA GLU A 45 10.20 21.93 -18.25
C GLU A 45 11.06 20.73 -18.70
N GLY A 46 12.34 21.00 -18.93
CA GLY A 46 13.35 19.94 -19.04
C GLY A 46 13.13 19.02 -17.85
N THR A 47 12.61 17.82 -18.14
CA THR A 47 12.38 16.74 -17.16
C THR A 47 12.03 17.30 -15.78
N VAL A 48 10.76 17.68 -15.58
CA VAL A 48 10.19 17.62 -14.24
C VAL A 48 10.22 16.13 -13.93
N MET A 49 11.33 15.66 -13.36
CA MET A 49 11.36 14.38 -12.70
C MET A 49 10.21 14.44 -11.71
N ASP A 50 9.25 13.54 -11.86
CA ASP A 50 8.22 13.35 -10.86
C ASP A 50 8.96 13.21 -9.51
N PRO A 51 8.81 14.16 -8.57
CA PRO A 51 9.57 14.13 -7.33
C PRO A 51 9.35 12.84 -6.54
N VAL A 52 8.31 12.07 -6.90
CA VAL A 52 8.01 10.73 -6.36
C VAL A 52 8.82 9.64 -7.08
N SER A 53 9.43 9.91 -8.25
CA SER A 53 10.18 8.91 -9.03
C SER A 53 11.59 8.65 -8.48
N GLU A 54 12.18 9.58 -7.76
CA GLU A 54 13.47 9.38 -7.11
C GLU A 54 13.31 8.55 -5.85
N LYS A 55 13.95 7.40 -5.81
CA LYS A 55 14.00 6.51 -4.65
C LYS A 55 15.44 6.33 -4.22
N ARG A 56 15.70 6.47 -2.93
CA ARG A 56 17.01 6.26 -2.32
C ARG A 56 16.86 5.25 -1.17
N GLU A 57 17.72 4.25 -1.17
CA GLU A 57 17.81 3.29 -0.07
C GLU A 57 18.97 3.64 0.85
N GLU A 58 18.75 3.48 2.16
CA GLU A 58 19.75 3.67 3.19
C GLU A 58 19.73 2.51 4.19
N ILE A 59 20.90 1.97 4.51
CA ILE A 59 21.05 0.97 5.57
C ILE A 59 21.19 1.73 6.89
N ILE A 60 20.14 1.69 7.69
CA ILE A 60 20.08 2.41 8.98
C ILE A 60 20.75 1.62 10.07
N GLU A 61 20.64 0.28 10.05
CA GLU A 61 21.18 -0.58 11.10
C GLU A 61 21.79 -1.86 10.50
N ARG A 62 22.87 -2.35 11.14
CA ARG A 62 23.52 -3.63 10.83
C ARG A 62 23.62 -4.48 12.08
N TYR A 63 23.67 -5.79 11.89
CA TYR A 63 24.10 -6.74 12.91
C TYR A 63 25.61 -6.62 13.17
N ASN A 64 26.08 -7.15 14.31
CA ASN A 64 27.52 -7.18 14.62
C ASN A 64 28.33 -7.97 13.59
N SER A 65 27.70 -8.89 12.85
CA SER A 65 28.27 -9.64 11.73
C SER A 65 28.44 -8.82 10.45
N GLY A 66 27.89 -7.57 10.41
CA GLY A 66 27.91 -6.70 9.24
C GLY A 66 26.69 -6.81 8.33
N GLU A 67 25.86 -7.83 8.48
CA GLU A 67 24.65 -8.00 7.69
C GLU A 67 23.64 -6.87 7.93
N LYS A 68 22.84 -6.57 6.89
CA LYS A 68 21.75 -5.58 6.99
C LYS A 68 20.75 -6.01 8.06
N LYS A 69 20.32 -5.08 8.92
CA LYS A 69 19.26 -5.31 9.90
C LYS A 69 18.03 -4.46 9.60
N LEU A 70 18.23 -3.20 9.21
CA LEU A 70 17.19 -2.26 8.81
C LEU A 70 17.62 -1.48 7.57
N VAL A 71 16.78 -1.48 6.56
CA VAL A 71 16.89 -0.64 5.36
C VAL A 71 15.66 0.22 5.25
N VAL A 72 15.85 1.49 4.96
CA VAL A 72 14.77 2.46 4.71
C VAL A 72 14.89 2.96 3.28
N THR A 73 13.78 2.97 2.57
CA THR A 73 13.64 3.58 1.25
C THR A 73 12.93 4.91 1.40
N TYR A 74 13.57 5.95 0.95
CA TYR A 74 13.01 7.28 0.84
C TYR A 74 12.50 7.51 -0.58
N ALA A 75 11.40 8.24 -0.72
CA ALA A 75 10.89 8.75 -1.98
C ALA A 75 10.84 10.27 -1.93
N GLY A 76 10.94 10.92 -3.11
CA GLY A 76 11.05 12.37 -3.20
C GLY A 76 12.49 12.83 -3.24
N SER A 77 12.71 14.14 -3.20
CA SER A 77 14.06 14.73 -3.24
C SER A 77 14.17 16.01 -2.39
N GLY A 78 15.37 16.25 -1.85
CA GLY A 78 15.68 17.44 -1.06
C GLY A 78 14.81 17.55 0.19
N SER A 79 14.15 18.70 0.40
CA SER A 79 13.30 18.98 1.56
C SER A 79 11.93 18.29 1.51
N TYR A 80 11.61 17.55 0.44
CA TYR A 80 10.36 16.80 0.26
C TYR A 80 10.56 15.29 0.32
N GLU A 81 11.71 14.84 0.85
CA GLU A 81 11.99 13.41 1.02
C GLU A 81 11.17 12.83 2.19
N PHE A 82 10.59 11.64 1.99
CA PHE A 82 9.80 10.93 3.00
C PHE A 82 10.06 9.42 2.93
N VAL A 83 9.85 8.74 4.05
CA VAL A 83 9.96 7.28 4.10
C VAL A 83 8.80 6.67 3.32
N SER A 84 9.12 5.87 2.31
CA SER A 84 8.13 5.14 1.50
C SER A 84 8.10 3.64 1.82
N LYS A 85 9.21 3.07 2.32
CA LYS A 85 9.32 1.65 2.67
C LYS A 85 10.35 1.43 3.77
N ARG A 86 10.07 0.45 4.66
CA ARG A 86 11.05 -0.13 5.57
C ARG A 86 11.16 -1.62 5.35
N MET A 87 12.35 -2.14 5.46
CA MET A 87 12.65 -3.57 5.38
C MET A 87 13.54 -3.94 6.55
N THR A 88 13.09 -4.90 7.35
CA THR A 88 13.93 -5.52 8.37
C THR A 88 14.41 -6.89 7.90
N TYR A 89 15.53 -7.33 8.42
CA TYR A 89 16.18 -8.58 8.01
C TYR A 89 16.51 -9.42 9.25
N TYR A 90 16.51 -10.71 9.08
CA TYR A 90 17.14 -11.65 10.00
C TYR A 90 18.66 -11.63 9.87
N ALA A 91 19.36 -12.10 10.89
CA ALA A 91 20.82 -12.20 10.86
C ALA A 91 21.37 -13.14 9.78
N ASN A 92 20.55 -14.02 9.20
CA ASN A 92 20.90 -14.84 8.04
C ASN A 92 20.72 -14.13 6.70
N GLY A 93 20.40 -12.83 6.70
CA GLY A 93 20.23 -12.00 5.52
C GLY A 93 18.84 -12.08 4.84
N GLN A 94 17.96 -12.97 5.28
CA GLN A 94 16.62 -13.07 4.76
C GLN A 94 15.75 -11.94 5.31
N ILE A 95 14.78 -11.49 4.50
CA ILE A 95 13.80 -10.48 4.89
C ILE A 95 12.99 -11.03 6.07
N LYS A 96 12.80 -10.20 7.10
CA LYS A 96 11.94 -10.46 8.23
C LYS A 96 10.59 -9.78 8.08
N GLU A 97 10.60 -8.53 7.58
CA GLU A 97 9.40 -7.70 7.52
C GLU A 97 9.52 -6.66 6.40
N GLU A 98 8.43 -6.41 5.70
CA GLU A 98 8.27 -5.36 4.70
C GLU A 98 7.09 -4.47 5.06
N GLU A 99 7.35 -3.20 5.21
CA GLU A 99 6.39 -2.15 5.54
C GLU A 99 6.38 -1.09 4.45
N ASN A 100 5.20 -0.73 3.96
CA ASN A 100 5.03 0.41 3.06
C ASN A 100 4.39 1.58 3.79
N TYR A 101 4.78 2.79 3.43
CA TYR A 101 4.36 4.01 4.10
C TYR A 101 3.84 5.05 3.13
N GLN A 102 2.82 5.78 3.54
CA GLN A 102 2.34 7.00 2.92
C GLN A 102 2.00 8.00 4.02
N ASN A 103 2.43 9.26 3.85
CA ASN A 103 2.22 10.32 4.86
C ASN A 103 2.68 9.94 6.28
N SER A 104 3.79 9.19 6.40
CA SER A 104 4.37 8.67 7.64
C SER A 104 3.52 7.61 8.37
N GLU A 105 2.48 7.09 7.75
CA GLU A 105 1.63 6.02 8.26
C GLU A 105 1.77 4.77 7.39
N LEU A 106 1.58 3.59 7.99
CA LEU A 106 1.54 2.32 7.25
C LEU A 106 0.43 2.39 6.18
N HIS A 107 0.78 2.09 4.93
CA HIS A 107 -0.16 2.16 3.81
C HIS A 107 0.22 1.17 2.71
N GLY A 108 -0.76 0.40 2.22
CA GLY A 108 -0.54 -0.63 1.21
C GLY A 108 -0.10 -1.96 1.82
N ASP A 109 0.63 -2.74 1.05
CA ASP A 109 1.04 -4.08 1.41
C ASP A 109 1.97 -4.12 2.63
N TYR A 110 1.72 -5.07 3.53
CA TYR A 110 2.53 -5.43 4.66
C TYR A 110 2.80 -6.94 4.64
N ARG A 111 4.04 -7.36 4.88
CA ARG A 111 4.44 -8.77 4.93
C ARG A 111 5.44 -9.02 6.05
N GLU A 112 5.23 -10.13 6.76
CA GLU A 112 6.24 -10.74 7.62
C GLU A 112 6.67 -12.08 7.06
N TYR A 113 7.87 -12.50 7.40
CA TYR A 113 8.46 -13.74 6.92
C TYR A 113 9.05 -14.55 8.07
N TYR A 114 8.99 -15.84 7.97
CA TYR A 114 9.77 -16.76 8.79
C TYR A 114 11.26 -16.72 8.43
N LYS A 115 12.11 -17.22 9.32
CA LYS A 115 13.57 -17.33 9.05
C LYS A 115 13.94 -18.23 7.86
N ASN A 116 13.02 -19.08 7.39
CA ASN A 116 13.17 -19.89 6.19
C ASN A 116 12.78 -19.16 4.91
N GLY A 117 12.32 -17.90 5.00
CA GLY A 117 11.91 -17.05 3.88
C GLY A 117 10.46 -17.23 3.44
N GLN A 118 9.70 -18.13 4.04
CA GLN A 118 8.27 -18.24 3.78
C GLN A 118 7.50 -17.09 4.45
N ILE A 119 6.42 -16.66 3.83
CA ILE A 119 5.52 -15.63 4.40
C ILE A 119 4.88 -16.19 5.67
N SER A 120 4.92 -15.41 6.77
CA SER A 120 4.20 -15.69 8.01
C SER A 120 2.93 -14.86 8.13
N VAL A 121 2.97 -13.58 7.69
CA VAL A 121 1.82 -12.67 7.70
C VAL A 121 1.76 -11.93 6.37
N LYS A 122 0.56 -11.77 5.83
CA LYS A 122 0.26 -10.92 4.69
C LYS A 122 -1.03 -10.15 4.96
N CYS A 123 -0.98 -8.83 4.87
CA CYS A 123 -2.14 -7.97 4.96
C CYS A 123 -1.91 -6.65 4.24
N SER A 124 -2.91 -5.77 4.27
CA SER A 124 -2.80 -4.41 3.79
C SER A 124 -3.17 -3.43 4.89
N TYR A 125 -2.58 -2.24 4.81
CA TYR A 125 -2.89 -1.11 5.68
C TYR A 125 -3.44 0.06 4.89
N ASN A 126 -4.30 0.83 5.50
CA ASN A 126 -4.75 2.14 5.03
C ASN A 126 -4.72 3.12 6.21
N GLU A 127 -3.92 4.21 6.07
CA GLU A 127 -3.78 5.24 7.12
C GLU A 127 -3.50 4.62 8.51
N GLY A 128 -2.49 3.75 8.59
CA GLY A 128 -2.03 3.10 9.81
C GLY A 128 -2.91 1.97 10.35
N LYS A 129 -4.05 1.67 9.72
CA LYS A 129 -5.00 0.63 10.16
C LYS A 129 -5.05 -0.53 9.16
N LYS A 130 -5.13 -1.77 9.67
CA LYS A 130 -5.38 -2.94 8.82
C LYS A 130 -6.67 -2.74 8.02
N ASN A 131 -6.63 -2.96 6.72
CA ASN A 131 -7.78 -2.77 5.84
C ASN A 131 -7.70 -3.72 4.64
N GLY A 132 -8.71 -4.55 4.45
CA GLY A 132 -8.74 -5.58 3.43
C GLY A 132 -8.43 -6.97 3.97
N GLU A 133 -7.95 -7.82 3.10
CA GLU A 133 -7.69 -9.23 3.36
C GLU A 133 -6.45 -9.43 4.24
N PHE A 134 -6.51 -10.38 5.15
CA PHE A 134 -5.44 -10.76 6.07
C PHE A 134 -5.22 -12.27 6.02
N PHE A 135 -3.95 -12.68 5.98
CA PHE A 135 -3.53 -14.06 6.10
C PHE A 135 -2.40 -14.19 7.13
N GLU A 136 -2.47 -15.24 7.93
CA GLU A 136 -1.35 -15.75 8.69
C GLU A 136 -1.11 -17.22 8.31
N PHE A 137 0.14 -17.63 8.28
CA PHE A 137 0.54 -18.93 7.80
C PHE A 137 1.32 -19.69 8.88
N TYR A 138 1.18 -21.01 8.91
CA TYR A 138 2.09 -21.88 9.61
C TYR A 138 3.48 -21.84 8.95
N HIS A 139 4.49 -22.30 9.70
CA HIS A 139 5.89 -22.33 9.26
C HIS A 139 6.13 -23.19 7.99
N ASP A 140 5.25 -24.10 7.66
CA ASP A 140 5.27 -24.93 6.45
C ASP A 140 4.49 -24.33 5.26
N GLY A 141 3.89 -23.13 5.45
CA GLY A 141 3.16 -22.39 4.45
C GLY A 141 1.66 -22.72 4.36
N VAL A 142 1.14 -23.62 5.19
CA VAL A 142 -0.29 -23.84 5.33
C VAL A 142 -0.91 -22.59 5.96
N VAL A 143 -2.09 -22.15 5.49
CA VAL A 143 -2.83 -21.04 6.11
C VAL A 143 -3.21 -21.43 7.53
N TRP A 144 -2.87 -20.57 8.51
CA TRP A 144 -3.34 -20.68 9.89
C TRP A 144 -4.59 -19.87 10.13
N GLU A 145 -4.61 -18.61 9.65
CA GLU A 145 -5.74 -17.69 9.78
C GLU A 145 -5.99 -16.96 8.47
N HIS A 146 -7.26 -16.70 8.18
CA HIS A 146 -7.68 -15.86 7.07
C HIS A 146 -8.89 -15.04 7.52
N GLY A 147 -8.91 -13.76 7.20
CA GLY A 147 -10.03 -12.89 7.52
C GLY A 147 -9.97 -11.55 6.82
N TYR A 148 -10.90 -10.69 7.19
CA TYR A 148 -11.04 -9.36 6.61
C TYR A 148 -11.07 -8.30 7.70
N PHE A 149 -10.42 -7.18 7.41
CA PHE A 149 -10.40 -5.99 8.25
C PHE A 149 -11.00 -4.78 7.53
N THR A 150 -11.72 -3.95 8.25
CA THR A 150 -12.16 -2.63 7.81
C THR A 150 -11.79 -1.63 8.89
N ASN A 151 -10.91 -0.66 8.56
CA ASN A 151 -10.44 0.38 9.48
C ASN A 151 -9.85 -0.14 10.80
N GLY A 152 -9.23 -1.31 10.79
CA GLY A 152 -8.56 -1.92 11.94
C GLY A 152 -9.41 -2.93 12.71
N ASP A 153 -10.72 -3.02 12.45
CA ASP A 153 -11.63 -3.97 13.06
C ASP A 153 -11.89 -5.17 12.14
N TYR A 154 -12.08 -6.37 12.71
CA TYR A 154 -12.57 -7.50 11.93
C TYR A 154 -13.95 -7.18 11.34
N ASP A 155 -14.13 -7.42 10.05
CA ASP A 155 -15.39 -7.12 9.35
C ASP A 155 -15.56 -8.08 8.16
N GLY A 156 -16.37 -9.12 8.35
CA GLY A 156 -16.57 -10.20 7.40
C GLY A 156 -16.22 -11.56 7.99
N GLU A 157 -15.92 -12.50 7.11
CA GLU A 157 -15.55 -13.86 7.49
C GLU A 157 -14.15 -13.92 8.10
N TYR A 158 -13.99 -14.75 9.13
CA TYR A 158 -12.73 -15.09 9.76
C TYR A 158 -12.67 -16.60 9.95
N THR A 159 -11.64 -17.22 9.40
CA THR A 159 -11.49 -18.68 9.43
C THR A 159 -10.11 -19.03 9.95
N THR A 160 -10.05 -19.97 10.89
CA THR A 160 -8.79 -20.59 11.32
C THR A 160 -8.69 -22.02 10.83
N TYR A 161 -7.48 -22.51 10.67
CA TYR A 161 -7.23 -23.83 10.13
C TYR A 161 -6.30 -24.62 11.06
N PHE A 162 -6.45 -25.91 11.07
CA PHE A 162 -5.43 -26.83 11.60
C PHE A 162 -4.24 -26.89 10.64
N ILE A 163 -3.10 -27.38 11.13
CA ILE A 163 -1.90 -27.51 10.32
C ILE A 163 -2.05 -28.49 9.14
N ASP A 164 -3.04 -29.39 9.19
CA ASP A 164 -3.40 -30.27 8.06
C ASP A 164 -4.32 -29.60 7.02
N GLY A 165 -4.59 -28.28 7.19
CA GLY A 165 -5.42 -27.45 6.30
C GLY A 165 -6.92 -27.56 6.50
N LYS A 166 -7.39 -28.39 7.45
CA LYS A 166 -8.81 -28.46 7.78
C LYS A 166 -9.26 -27.22 8.56
N ILE A 167 -10.50 -26.83 8.40
CA ILE A 167 -11.12 -25.73 9.16
C ILE A 167 -11.16 -26.10 10.64
N LYS A 168 -10.64 -25.20 11.48
CA LYS A 168 -10.70 -25.27 12.94
C LYS A 168 -11.82 -24.41 13.50
N SER A 169 -11.97 -23.17 12.97
CA SER A 169 -13.12 -22.33 13.28
C SER A 169 -13.56 -21.53 12.07
N TYR A 170 -14.85 -21.24 12.02
CA TYR A 170 -15.43 -20.23 11.15
C TYR A 170 -16.15 -19.22 12.04
N GLU A 171 -15.89 -17.96 11.84
CA GLU A 171 -16.47 -16.87 12.61
C GLU A 171 -16.90 -15.76 11.66
N LEU A 172 -17.99 -15.09 11.95
CA LEU A 172 -18.48 -13.92 11.24
C LEU A 172 -18.39 -12.70 12.14
N TYR A 173 -17.73 -11.65 11.63
CA TYR A 173 -17.58 -10.39 12.34
C TYR A 173 -18.27 -9.24 11.60
N LYS A 174 -18.72 -8.26 12.36
CA LYS A 174 -19.23 -6.99 11.84
C LYS A 174 -18.76 -5.85 12.73
N LYS A 175 -17.89 -5.00 12.18
CA LYS A 175 -17.32 -3.85 12.90
C LYS A 175 -16.69 -4.23 14.24
N GLY A 176 -15.95 -5.32 14.27
CA GLY A 176 -15.27 -5.86 15.45
C GLY A 176 -16.12 -6.79 16.33
N ASP A 177 -17.45 -6.76 16.20
CA ASP A 177 -18.34 -7.64 16.97
C ASP A 177 -18.48 -9.00 16.28
N ARG A 178 -18.27 -10.08 17.03
CA ARG A 178 -18.50 -11.45 16.55
C ARG A 178 -19.99 -11.76 16.54
N ILE A 179 -20.52 -12.08 15.35
CA ILE A 179 -21.95 -12.34 15.09
C ILE A 179 -22.26 -13.82 15.16
N GLU A 180 -21.33 -14.67 14.66
CA GLU A 180 -21.50 -16.11 14.56
C GLU A 180 -20.16 -16.79 14.79
N ALA A 181 -20.17 -17.99 15.37
CA ALA A 181 -18.99 -18.83 15.49
C ALA A 181 -19.36 -20.31 15.42
N ILE A 182 -18.56 -21.06 14.65
CA ILE A 182 -18.61 -22.53 14.57
C ILE A 182 -17.19 -23.04 14.75
N TRP A 183 -16.99 -23.96 15.69
CA TRP A 183 -15.68 -24.57 15.93
C TRP A 183 -15.76 -26.07 15.70
N TYR A 184 -14.71 -26.62 15.14
CA TYR A 184 -14.60 -27.99 14.71
C TYR A 184 -13.44 -28.72 15.41
N ASP A 185 -13.62 -29.99 15.68
CA ASP A 185 -12.52 -30.89 16.06
C ASP A 185 -11.68 -31.24 14.81
N ASN A 186 -10.55 -31.91 15.02
CA ASN A 186 -9.67 -32.34 13.93
C ASN A 186 -10.27 -33.41 13.00
N LYS A 187 -11.44 -33.95 13.34
CA LYS A 187 -12.21 -34.89 12.52
C LYS A 187 -13.30 -34.21 11.70
N GLY A 188 -13.53 -32.91 11.95
CA GLY A 188 -14.54 -32.10 11.28
C GLY A 188 -15.91 -32.12 11.96
N ASN A 189 -16.02 -32.65 13.19
CA ASN A 189 -17.27 -32.57 13.96
C ASN A 189 -17.36 -31.20 14.64
N ILE A 190 -18.58 -30.67 14.75
CA ILE A 190 -18.84 -29.41 15.45
C ILE A 190 -18.64 -29.63 16.95
N GLU A 191 -17.77 -28.83 17.57
CA GLU A 191 -17.55 -28.75 19.02
C GLU A 191 -18.37 -27.63 19.67
N TYR A 192 -18.55 -26.53 18.93
CA TYR A 192 -19.23 -25.34 19.42
C TYR A 192 -19.90 -24.58 18.27
N GLN A 193 -21.08 -24.03 18.55
CA GLN A 193 -21.79 -23.14 17.61
C GLN A 193 -22.68 -22.16 18.41
N ASN A 194 -22.59 -20.86 18.04
CA ASN A 194 -23.51 -19.81 18.54
C ASN A 194 -23.84 -18.80 17.44
#